data_6cdf58c59535471b72529b82ed36abc9
#
_entry.id   6cdf58c59535471b72529b82ed36abc9
#
_cell.length_a   1.000
_cell.length_b   1.000
_cell.length_c   1.000
_cell.angle_alpha   90.00
_cell.angle_beta   90.00
_cell.angle_gamma   90.00
#
_symmetry.space_group_name_H-M   'P 1'
#
loop_
_entity.id
_entity.type
_entity.pdbx_description
1 polymer ?
#
loop_
_entity_poly.entity_id
_entity_poly.type
_entity_poly.pdbx_seq_one_letter_code
_entity_poly.pdbx_strand_id
1 'polypeptide(L)'
;MNHKIISTGSKGNCVIINDVMVDCGVPFKKIKEHLYDIKYLLLTHIHSDHVNPTTLKNIKKLFPRITIIGNYEVHHMFEVHKIANGGWETETEDYTFLPFECYHDVVCHGFTWTFEGLSIIYATDTSDLTNAPNIKYDWMFIESNHCEKKIELINEQQSDFGYNAYAGAKRHLSTQQAKAFYYTHRRSKDSEFIPLH
;
A
#
# COMPACT_ATOMS: atom_id res chain seq x y z
N MET A 1 -8.20 3.16 -16.61
CA MET A 1 -7.70 3.63 -15.30
C MET A 1 -6.28 4.16 -15.46
N ASN A 2 -5.91 5.24 -14.79
CA ASN A 2 -4.56 5.81 -14.83
C ASN A 2 -3.85 5.53 -13.49
N HIS A 3 -2.59 5.10 -13.55
CA HIS A 3 -1.78 4.94 -12.34
C HIS A 3 -0.33 5.36 -12.56
N LYS A 4 0.34 5.74 -11.48
CA LYS A 4 1.75 6.11 -11.51
C LYS A 4 2.44 5.65 -10.22
N ILE A 5 3.43 4.80 -10.37
CA ILE A 5 4.32 4.43 -9.28
C ILE A 5 5.42 5.50 -9.20
N ILE A 6 5.37 6.33 -8.16
CA ILE A 6 6.42 7.34 -7.91
C ILE A 6 7.64 6.67 -7.29
N SER A 7 7.39 5.76 -6.35
CA SER A 7 8.43 4.96 -5.69
C SER A 7 7.77 3.79 -4.96
N THR A 8 8.47 2.66 -4.85
CA THR A 8 8.12 1.54 -3.97
C THR A 8 9.38 1.02 -3.28
N GLY A 9 9.21 0.41 -2.10
CA GLY A 9 10.27 -0.19 -1.31
C GLY A 9 10.90 0.74 -0.26
N SER A 10 11.93 0.28 0.43
CA SER A 10 12.54 0.90 1.61
C SER A 10 13.09 2.33 1.44
N LYS A 11 13.14 2.85 0.22
CA LYS A 11 13.55 4.24 -0.05
C LYS A 11 12.37 5.21 -0.10
N GLY A 12 11.18 4.71 0.12
CA GLY A 12 9.93 5.46 0.18
C GLY A 12 8.86 4.90 -0.75
N ASN A 13 7.64 4.87 -0.25
CA ASN A 13 6.47 4.37 -0.95
C ASN A 13 5.53 5.52 -1.29
N CYS A 14 5.08 5.57 -2.52
CA CYS A 14 4.07 6.50 -3.02
C CYS A 14 3.56 6.02 -4.37
N VAL A 15 2.28 5.69 -4.43
CA VAL A 15 1.58 5.26 -5.64
C VAL A 15 0.36 6.15 -5.85
N ILE A 16 0.13 6.57 -7.09
CA ILE A 16 -1.04 7.35 -7.48
C ILE A 16 -1.92 6.46 -8.35
N ILE A 17 -3.21 6.40 -8.03
CA ILE A 17 -4.22 5.64 -8.74
C ILE A 17 -5.40 6.59 -8.98
N ASN A 18 -5.51 7.12 -10.20
CA ASN A 18 -6.40 8.22 -10.56
C ASN A 18 -6.18 9.44 -9.64
N ASP A 19 -7.15 9.83 -8.82
CA ASP A 19 -7.12 10.94 -7.86
C ASP A 19 -6.87 10.49 -6.40
N VAL A 20 -6.50 9.21 -6.23
CA VAL A 20 -6.12 8.62 -4.94
C VAL A 20 -4.62 8.41 -4.89
N MET A 21 -3.94 8.99 -3.91
CA MET A 21 -2.54 8.72 -3.60
C MET A 21 -2.47 7.76 -2.41
N VAL A 22 -1.66 6.72 -2.50
CA VAL A 22 -1.38 5.81 -1.38
C VAL A 22 0.05 6.01 -0.95
N ASP A 23 0.21 6.33 0.32
CA ASP A 23 1.45 6.69 1.02
C ASP A 23 2.17 7.94 0.48
N CYS A 24 3.00 8.53 1.30
CA CYS A 24 3.80 9.72 1.00
C CYS A 24 5.22 9.63 1.61
N GLY A 25 5.82 8.44 1.58
CA GLY A 25 7.15 8.16 2.12
C GLY A 25 8.31 8.78 1.35
N VAL A 26 8.03 9.56 0.33
CA VAL A 26 9.02 10.20 -0.55
C VAL A 26 9.17 11.70 -0.25
N PRO A 27 10.30 12.33 -0.64
CA PRO A 27 10.47 13.78 -0.53
C PRO A 27 9.38 14.56 -1.30
N PHE A 28 8.83 15.61 -0.68
CA PHE A 28 7.74 16.44 -1.21
C PHE A 28 7.96 16.92 -2.65
N LYS A 29 9.18 17.27 -3.00
CA LYS A 29 9.53 17.71 -4.36
C LYS A 29 9.22 16.68 -5.46
N LYS A 30 9.19 15.39 -5.12
CA LYS A 30 8.88 14.32 -6.09
C LYS A 30 7.39 14.22 -6.43
N ILE A 31 6.53 14.68 -5.52
CA ILE A 31 5.07 14.52 -5.65
C ILE A 31 4.31 15.81 -5.85
N LYS A 32 4.94 16.97 -5.58
CA LYS A 32 4.28 18.28 -5.57
C LYS A 32 3.38 18.54 -6.78
N GLU A 33 3.91 18.29 -7.99
CA GLU A 33 3.16 18.56 -9.23
C GLU A 33 1.97 17.61 -9.45
N HIS A 34 1.96 16.45 -8.79
CA HIS A 34 0.85 15.50 -8.86
C HIS A 34 -0.27 15.83 -7.88
N LEU A 35 0.02 16.56 -6.79
CA LEU A 35 -0.96 16.84 -5.74
C LEU A 35 -2.12 17.74 -6.19
N TYR A 36 -1.99 18.42 -7.32
CA TYR A 36 -3.07 19.25 -7.87
C TYR A 36 -4.30 18.44 -8.29
N ASP A 37 -4.10 17.18 -8.69
CA ASP A 37 -5.13 16.26 -9.15
C ASP A 37 -5.57 15.24 -8.09
N ILE A 38 -4.92 15.25 -6.90
CA ILE A 38 -5.22 14.32 -5.81
C ILE A 38 -6.35 14.86 -4.95
N LYS A 39 -7.35 14.00 -4.68
CA LYS A 39 -8.43 14.23 -3.73
C LYS A 39 -8.22 13.50 -2.41
N TYR A 40 -7.66 12.31 -2.45
CA TYR A 40 -7.49 11.43 -1.29
C TYR A 40 -6.05 10.96 -1.14
N LEU A 41 -5.57 10.98 0.12
CA LEU A 41 -4.31 10.37 0.53
C LEU A 41 -4.63 9.26 1.53
N LEU A 42 -4.42 8.02 1.13
CA LEU A 42 -4.51 6.86 2.01
C LEU A 42 -3.13 6.58 2.61
N LEU A 43 -3.05 6.45 3.92
CA LEU A 43 -1.82 6.10 4.64
C LEU A 43 -1.96 4.70 5.22
N THR A 44 -1.11 3.78 4.78
CA THR A 44 -1.19 2.35 5.15
C THR A 44 -0.75 2.12 6.58
N HIS A 45 0.39 2.69 7.01
CA HIS A 45 0.96 2.54 8.36
C HIS A 45 1.98 3.64 8.66
N ILE A 46 2.56 3.62 9.88
CA ILE A 46 3.36 4.72 10.43
C ILE A 46 4.84 4.74 10.02
N HIS A 47 5.39 3.74 9.34
CA HIS A 47 6.81 3.70 8.98
C HIS A 47 7.22 4.89 8.10
N SER A 48 8.45 5.36 8.30
CA SER A 48 8.95 6.59 7.66
C SER A 48 9.08 6.52 6.14
N ASP A 49 9.20 5.32 5.59
CA ASP A 49 9.18 5.07 4.14
C ASP A 49 7.76 4.99 3.56
N HIS A 50 6.72 5.05 4.40
CA HIS A 50 5.31 5.22 4.02
C HIS A 50 4.77 6.60 4.38
N VAL A 51 5.19 7.16 5.50
CA VAL A 51 4.80 8.52 5.92
C VAL A 51 6.05 9.35 6.20
N ASN A 52 6.48 10.15 5.24
CA ASN A 52 7.50 11.15 5.49
C ASN A 52 6.87 12.36 6.19
N PRO A 53 7.22 12.66 7.48
CA PRO A 53 6.53 13.70 8.25
C PRO A 53 6.63 15.10 7.61
N THR A 54 7.77 15.41 6.99
CA THR A 54 7.97 16.71 6.32
C THR A 54 7.09 16.80 5.06
N THR A 55 6.99 15.72 4.30
CA THR A 55 6.15 15.67 3.11
C THR A 55 4.68 15.80 3.50
N LEU A 56 4.22 15.03 4.49
CA LEU A 56 2.85 15.09 4.97
C LEU A 56 2.48 16.47 5.51
N LYS A 57 3.37 17.12 6.28
CA LYS A 57 3.19 18.50 6.75
C LYS A 57 3.01 19.49 5.60
N ASN A 58 3.80 19.35 4.53
CA ASN A 58 3.68 20.21 3.35
C ASN A 58 2.38 19.94 2.58
N ILE A 59 1.94 18.67 2.47
CA ILE A 59 0.64 18.33 1.87
C ILE A 59 -0.49 19.03 2.62
N LYS A 60 -0.57 18.87 3.94
CA LYS A 60 -1.59 19.50 4.78
C LYS A 60 -1.62 21.03 4.65
N LYS A 61 -0.44 21.64 4.61
CA LYS A 61 -0.31 23.11 4.52
C LYS A 61 -0.69 23.66 3.15
N LEU A 62 -0.24 23.04 2.07
CA LEU A 62 -0.32 23.59 0.72
C LEU A 62 -1.49 23.03 -0.10
N PHE A 63 -2.00 21.86 0.28
CA PHE A 63 -3.09 21.17 -0.39
C PHE A 63 -4.20 20.74 0.60
N PRO A 64 -4.78 21.69 1.36
CA PRO A 64 -5.74 21.37 2.45
C PRO A 64 -7.05 20.71 1.96
N ARG A 65 -7.30 20.71 0.66
CA ARG A 65 -8.45 20.01 0.05
C ARG A 65 -8.27 18.49 -0.02
N ILE A 66 -7.03 17.98 0.12
CA ILE A 66 -6.77 16.54 0.09
C ILE A 66 -7.28 15.94 1.40
N THR A 67 -8.22 15.02 1.30
CA THR A 67 -8.70 14.25 2.45
C THR A 67 -7.69 13.15 2.78
N ILE A 68 -7.12 13.19 3.97
CA ILE A 68 -6.13 12.22 4.45
C ILE A 68 -6.84 11.18 5.30
N ILE A 69 -6.63 9.92 4.99
CA ILE A 69 -7.25 8.75 5.63
C ILE A 69 -6.14 7.81 6.10
N GLY A 70 -6.23 7.28 7.31
CA GLY A 70 -5.26 6.33 7.86
C GLY A 70 -5.82 5.61 9.07
N ASN A 71 -5.12 4.59 9.57
CA ASN A 71 -5.53 3.88 10.78
C ASN A 71 -5.36 4.71 12.06
N TYR A 72 -5.74 4.17 13.20
CA TYR A 72 -5.70 4.90 14.48
C TYR A 72 -4.27 5.25 14.93
N GLU A 73 -3.24 4.44 14.61
CA GLU A 73 -1.84 4.78 14.93
C GLU A 73 -1.35 5.94 14.07
N VAL A 74 -1.67 5.92 12.76
CA VAL A 74 -1.39 7.02 11.85
C VAL A 74 -2.10 8.30 12.32
N HIS A 75 -3.37 8.20 12.77
CA HIS A 75 -4.10 9.34 13.32
C HIS A 75 -3.45 9.89 14.60
N HIS A 76 -3.04 9.01 15.50
CA HIS A 76 -2.38 9.40 16.75
C HIS A 76 -1.07 10.16 16.51
N MET A 77 -0.28 9.72 15.53
CA MET A 77 1.01 10.35 15.20
C MET A 77 0.89 11.59 14.31
N PHE A 78 -0.06 11.60 13.40
CA PHE A 78 -0.08 12.55 12.29
C PHE A 78 -1.41 13.30 12.12
N GLU A 79 -2.45 13.01 12.90
CA GLU A 79 -3.77 13.68 12.85
C GLU A 79 -4.38 13.66 11.43
N VAL A 80 -4.90 12.51 10.98
CA VAL A 80 -5.61 12.39 9.69
C VAL A 80 -7.04 12.90 9.78
N HIS A 81 -7.67 13.18 8.64
CA HIS A 81 -9.04 13.69 8.55
C HIS A 81 -10.10 12.62 8.85
N LYS A 82 -9.85 11.36 8.45
CA LYS A 82 -10.71 10.20 8.71
C LYS A 82 -9.90 9.02 9.20
N ILE A 83 -10.40 8.34 10.23
CA ILE A 83 -9.79 7.10 10.73
C ILE A 83 -10.40 5.93 9.97
N ALA A 84 -9.54 5.12 9.36
CA ALA A 84 -9.88 3.88 8.69
C ALA A 84 -9.70 2.71 9.66
N ASN A 85 -10.74 1.94 9.90
CA ASN A 85 -10.71 0.74 10.75
C ASN A 85 -10.83 -0.50 9.86
N GLY A 86 -9.98 -1.49 10.07
CA GLY A 86 -10.00 -2.73 9.30
C GLY A 86 -11.38 -3.41 9.32
N GLY A 87 -11.88 -3.77 8.15
CA GLY A 87 -13.19 -4.39 7.97
C GLY A 87 -14.40 -3.44 8.00
N TRP A 88 -14.20 -2.11 8.19
CA TRP A 88 -15.27 -1.13 8.21
C TRP A 88 -15.13 -0.13 7.08
N GLU A 89 -16.21 0.12 6.37
CA GLU A 89 -16.24 1.09 5.27
C GLU A 89 -15.94 2.51 5.76
N THR A 90 -15.10 3.21 5.00
CA THR A 90 -14.78 4.62 5.19
C THR A 90 -15.38 5.41 4.03
N GLU A 91 -16.54 5.98 4.25
CA GLU A 91 -17.26 6.75 3.22
C GLU A 91 -16.61 8.11 3.01
N THR A 92 -16.52 8.53 1.73
CA THR A 92 -16.12 9.87 1.30
C THR A 92 -17.12 10.39 0.26
N GLU A 93 -16.87 11.56 -0.31
CA GLU A 93 -17.74 12.13 -1.35
C GLU A 93 -17.72 11.30 -2.65
N ASP A 94 -16.54 10.81 -3.06
CA ASP A 94 -16.38 10.12 -4.35
C ASP A 94 -16.25 8.60 -4.20
N TYR A 95 -15.77 8.10 -3.04
CA TYR A 95 -15.41 6.69 -2.82
C TYR A 95 -15.87 6.16 -1.47
N THR A 96 -16.13 4.87 -1.45
CA THR A 96 -16.16 4.08 -0.23
C THR A 96 -14.90 3.22 -0.20
N PHE A 97 -14.00 3.52 0.73
CA PHE A 97 -12.80 2.73 0.96
C PHE A 97 -13.08 1.67 2.01
N LEU A 98 -12.73 0.41 1.71
CA LEU A 98 -12.78 -0.68 2.67
C LEU A 98 -11.34 -1.07 3.05
N PRO A 99 -10.85 -0.61 4.23
CA PRO A 99 -9.55 -1.03 4.74
C PRO A 99 -9.62 -2.48 5.26
N PHE A 100 -8.52 -3.20 5.14
CA PHE A 100 -8.34 -4.52 5.74
C PHE A 100 -6.97 -4.64 6.40
N GLU A 101 -6.88 -5.46 7.44
CA GLU A 101 -5.64 -5.63 8.19
C GLU A 101 -4.59 -6.38 7.40
N CYS A 102 -3.38 -5.86 7.37
CA CYS A 102 -2.18 -6.48 6.83
C CYS A 102 -1.30 -7.01 7.97
N TYR A 103 -0.64 -8.13 7.77
CA TYR A 103 0.25 -8.74 8.75
C TYR A 103 1.62 -8.08 8.72
N HIS A 104 1.83 -7.14 9.63
CA HIS A 104 3.06 -6.35 9.75
C HIS A 104 3.43 -6.14 11.22
N ASP A 105 4.57 -5.51 11.52
CA ASP A 105 5.04 -5.24 12.90
C ASP A 105 4.38 -4.03 13.57
N VAL A 106 3.64 -3.24 12.80
CA VAL A 106 2.78 -2.13 13.25
C VAL A 106 1.39 -2.28 12.65
N VAL A 107 0.41 -1.50 13.10
CA VAL A 107 -0.94 -1.51 12.49
C VAL A 107 -0.84 -1.07 11.05
N CYS A 108 -1.02 -2.00 10.14
CA CYS A 108 -0.95 -1.79 8.70
C CYS A 108 -2.26 -2.15 8.03
N HIS A 109 -2.75 -1.30 7.14
CA HIS A 109 -3.96 -1.54 6.36
C HIS A 109 -3.66 -1.56 4.85
N GLY A 110 -4.19 -2.58 4.17
CA GLY A 110 -4.48 -2.50 2.76
C GLY A 110 -5.84 -1.83 2.54
N PHE A 111 -6.16 -1.48 1.30
CA PHE A 111 -7.40 -0.81 0.94
C PHE A 111 -8.03 -1.43 -0.29
N THR A 112 -9.35 -1.51 -0.30
CA THR A 112 -10.12 -1.78 -1.53
C THR A 112 -11.13 -0.67 -1.77
N TRP A 113 -11.37 -0.37 -3.05
CA TRP A 113 -12.40 0.60 -3.49
C TRP A 113 -12.79 0.33 -4.94
N THR A 114 -13.78 1.07 -5.43
CA THR A 114 -14.23 0.98 -6.84
C THR A 114 -14.03 2.32 -7.52
N PHE A 115 -13.57 2.29 -8.76
CA PHE A 115 -13.49 3.45 -9.65
C PHE A 115 -14.17 3.10 -10.98
N GLU A 116 -15.21 3.83 -11.36
CA GLU A 116 -15.97 3.60 -12.61
C GLU A 116 -16.40 2.12 -12.79
N GLY A 117 -16.79 1.46 -11.68
CA GLY A 117 -17.20 0.05 -11.68
C GLY A 117 -16.05 -0.96 -11.66
N LEU A 118 -14.80 -0.52 -11.71
CA LEU A 118 -13.60 -1.37 -11.61
C LEU A 118 -13.18 -1.52 -10.15
N SER A 119 -13.03 -2.75 -9.68
CA SER A 119 -12.60 -3.05 -8.32
C SER A 119 -11.07 -3.01 -8.21
N ILE A 120 -10.59 -2.29 -7.21
CA ILE A 120 -9.17 -2.06 -6.97
C ILE A 120 -8.82 -2.63 -5.59
N ILE A 121 -7.65 -3.27 -5.48
CA ILE A 121 -7.00 -3.60 -4.21
C ILE A 121 -5.59 -3.06 -4.19
N TYR A 122 -5.20 -2.51 -3.05
CA TYR A 122 -3.85 -2.08 -2.72
C TYR A 122 -3.39 -2.74 -1.43
N ALA A 123 -2.27 -3.44 -1.45
CA ALA A 123 -1.65 -4.04 -0.27
C ALA A 123 -0.13 -4.03 -0.38
N THR A 124 0.52 -3.52 0.62
CA THR A 124 1.98 -3.51 0.78
C THR A 124 2.34 -3.88 2.21
N ASP A 125 3.58 -4.27 2.44
CA ASP A 125 4.13 -4.62 3.75
C ASP A 125 3.24 -5.60 4.53
N THR A 126 3.01 -6.73 3.92
CA THR A 126 2.24 -7.82 4.52
C THR A 126 2.84 -9.18 4.19
N SER A 127 2.84 -10.09 5.14
CA SER A 127 3.24 -11.48 4.89
C SER A 127 2.10 -12.34 4.33
N ASP A 128 0.86 -11.84 4.35
CA ASP A 128 -0.34 -12.61 4.02
C ASP A 128 -1.49 -11.69 3.58
N LEU A 129 -2.41 -12.20 2.77
CA LEU A 129 -3.61 -11.51 2.27
C LEU A 129 -4.92 -12.20 2.68
N THR A 130 -4.90 -13.02 3.72
CA THR A 130 -6.11 -13.75 4.18
C THR A 130 -7.22 -12.82 4.68
N ASN A 131 -6.88 -11.63 5.17
CA ASN A 131 -7.85 -10.62 5.60
C ASN A 131 -8.37 -9.75 4.44
N ALA A 132 -7.79 -9.86 3.24
CA ALA A 132 -8.30 -9.13 2.09
C ALA A 132 -9.73 -9.59 1.73
N PRO A 133 -10.64 -8.68 1.35
CA PRO A 133 -11.98 -9.04 0.94
C PRO A 133 -11.98 -10.11 -0.17
N ASN A 134 -12.73 -11.19 0.03
CA ASN A 134 -12.83 -12.30 -0.92
C ASN A 134 -13.78 -11.96 -2.09
N ILE A 135 -13.35 -11.01 -2.90
CA ILE A 135 -14.06 -10.57 -4.12
C ILE A 135 -13.14 -10.70 -5.35
N LYS A 136 -13.68 -10.38 -6.52
CA LYS A 136 -12.91 -10.33 -7.76
C LYS A 136 -12.47 -8.90 -8.04
N TYR A 137 -11.19 -8.74 -8.38
CA TYR A 137 -10.56 -7.45 -8.65
C TYR A 137 -10.22 -7.28 -10.13
N ASP A 138 -10.30 -6.05 -10.59
CA ASP A 138 -9.86 -5.64 -11.92
C ASP A 138 -8.41 -5.16 -11.89
N TRP A 139 -8.01 -4.48 -10.78
CA TRP A 139 -6.66 -3.93 -10.60
C TRP A 139 -6.11 -4.31 -9.23
N MET A 140 -4.94 -4.93 -9.22
CA MET A 140 -4.29 -5.42 -8.00
C MET A 140 -2.89 -4.85 -7.87
N PHE A 141 -2.75 -3.86 -6.99
CA PHE A 141 -1.48 -3.27 -6.56
C PHE A 141 -1.03 -4.02 -5.32
N ILE A 142 -0.18 -5.01 -5.48
CA ILE A 142 0.16 -5.95 -4.40
C ILE A 142 1.67 -6.09 -4.29
N GLU A 143 2.15 -6.11 -3.05
CA GLU A 143 3.55 -6.39 -2.76
C GLU A 143 4.02 -7.68 -3.42
N SER A 144 5.25 -7.65 -3.94
CA SER A 144 5.94 -8.79 -4.55
C SER A 144 7.44 -8.69 -4.22
N ASN A 145 7.76 -8.87 -2.94
CA ASN A 145 9.04 -8.53 -2.36
C ASN A 145 10.19 -9.44 -2.81
N HIS A 146 10.00 -10.76 -2.75
CA HIS A 146 11.07 -11.72 -2.96
C HIS A 146 10.63 -12.96 -3.73
N CYS A 147 11.58 -13.63 -4.36
CA CYS A 147 11.36 -14.97 -4.93
C CYS A 147 11.72 -16.03 -3.89
N GLU A 148 10.77 -16.91 -3.55
CA GLU A 148 10.95 -17.97 -2.52
C GLU A 148 12.22 -18.79 -2.75
N LYS A 149 12.42 -19.29 -3.98
CA LYS A 149 13.63 -20.09 -4.32
C LYS A 149 14.94 -19.33 -4.10
N LYS A 150 14.95 -18.02 -4.41
CA LYS A 150 16.18 -17.21 -4.24
C LYS A 150 16.49 -16.97 -2.76
N ILE A 151 15.46 -16.72 -1.96
CA ILE A 151 15.68 -16.44 -0.53
C ILE A 151 16.04 -17.71 0.25
N GLU A 152 15.55 -18.87 -0.17
CA GLU A 152 15.98 -20.18 0.38
C GLU A 152 17.46 -20.44 0.10
N LEU A 153 17.92 -20.22 -1.14
CA LEU A 153 19.35 -20.35 -1.48
C LEU A 153 20.24 -19.38 -0.69
N ILE A 154 19.78 -18.16 -0.45
CA ILE A 154 20.51 -17.20 0.38
C ILE A 154 20.59 -17.69 1.82
N ASN A 155 19.50 -18.24 2.38
CA ASN A 155 19.46 -18.79 3.72
C ASN A 155 20.45 -19.95 3.91
N GLU A 156 20.56 -20.84 2.92
CA GLU A 156 21.51 -21.97 2.93
C GLU A 156 22.98 -21.52 2.90
N GLN A 157 23.26 -20.33 2.35
CA GLN A 157 24.62 -19.78 2.18
C GLN A 157 25.01 -18.77 3.27
N GLN A 158 24.09 -18.35 4.12
CA GLN A 158 24.37 -17.37 5.17
C GLN A 158 25.20 -17.97 6.30
N SER A 159 26.34 -17.31 6.60
CA SER A 159 27.08 -17.51 7.84
C SER A 159 26.38 -16.80 9.00
N ASP A 160 26.60 -17.27 10.25
CA ASP A 160 25.94 -16.85 11.51
C ASP A 160 26.06 -15.34 11.87
N PHE A 161 26.74 -14.54 11.08
CA PHE A 161 27.00 -13.12 11.35
C PHE A 161 26.49 -12.21 10.23
N GLY A 162 25.42 -11.45 10.50
CA GLY A 162 24.95 -10.38 9.58
C GLY A 162 23.42 -10.21 9.53
N TYR A 163 22.94 -9.29 8.67
CA TYR A 163 21.53 -9.07 8.41
C TYR A 163 20.88 -10.36 7.86
N ASN A 164 19.89 -10.88 8.58
CA ASN A 164 19.16 -12.07 8.15
C ASN A 164 18.13 -11.71 7.08
N ALA A 165 18.57 -11.72 5.81
CA ALA A 165 17.71 -11.43 4.66
C ALA A 165 16.51 -12.38 4.54
N TYR A 166 16.68 -13.65 4.95
CA TYR A 166 15.61 -14.65 4.97
C TYR A 166 14.50 -14.26 5.97
N ALA A 167 14.87 -13.92 7.20
CA ALA A 167 13.91 -13.50 8.21
C ALA A 167 13.22 -12.18 7.85
N GLY A 168 13.93 -11.25 7.19
CA GLY A 168 13.36 -10.03 6.64
C GLY A 168 12.32 -10.34 5.57
N ALA A 169 12.67 -11.17 4.58
CA ALA A 169 11.78 -11.55 3.49
C ALA A 169 10.49 -12.24 3.96
N LYS A 170 10.54 -13.06 5.00
CA LYS A 170 9.37 -13.77 5.56
C LYS A 170 8.28 -12.83 6.14
N ARG A 171 8.58 -11.56 6.35
CA ARG A 171 7.60 -10.55 6.77
C ARG A 171 6.86 -9.89 5.62
N HIS A 172 7.17 -10.29 4.40
CA HIS A 172 6.66 -9.72 3.16
C HIS A 172 6.15 -10.80 2.21
N LEU A 173 5.20 -10.47 1.35
CA LEU A 173 4.70 -11.41 0.33
C LEU A 173 5.79 -11.78 -0.66
N SER A 174 5.91 -13.08 -0.92
CA SER A 174 6.70 -13.56 -2.04
C SER A 174 6.01 -13.26 -3.38
N THR A 175 6.79 -13.25 -4.45
CA THR A 175 6.26 -13.17 -5.82
C THR A 175 5.29 -14.32 -6.13
N GLN A 176 5.52 -15.49 -5.58
CA GLN A 176 4.68 -16.66 -5.75
C GLN A 176 3.33 -16.50 -5.06
N GLN A 177 3.31 -16.03 -3.81
CA GLN A 177 2.08 -15.74 -3.06
C GLN A 177 1.27 -14.62 -3.73
N ALA A 178 1.90 -13.52 -4.13
CA ALA A 178 1.25 -12.42 -4.82
C ALA A 178 0.59 -12.86 -6.14
N LYS A 179 1.29 -13.68 -6.93
CA LYS A 179 0.73 -14.27 -8.16
C LYS A 179 -0.39 -15.25 -7.89
N ALA A 180 -0.28 -16.09 -6.84
CA ALA A 180 -1.36 -17.01 -6.45
C ALA A 180 -2.63 -16.22 -6.09
N PHE A 181 -2.49 -15.15 -5.32
CA PHE A 181 -3.61 -14.25 -5.01
C PHE A 181 -4.20 -13.64 -6.28
N TYR A 182 -3.37 -13.10 -7.17
CA TYR A 182 -3.83 -12.57 -8.46
C TYR A 182 -4.66 -13.58 -9.23
N TYR A 183 -4.16 -14.80 -9.46
CA TYR A 183 -4.87 -15.80 -10.27
C TYR A 183 -6.18 -16.27 -9.62
N THR A 184 -6.25 -16.29 -8.29
CA THR A 184 -7.46 -16.69 -7.57
C THR A 184 -8.50 -15.58 -7.48
N HIS A 185 -8.08 -14.29 -7.50
CA HIS A 185 -8.98 -13.14 -7.29
C HIS A 185 -9.19 -12.26 -8.51
N ARG A 186 -8.51 -12.49 -9.63
CA ARG A 186 -8.77 -11.72 -10.85
C ARG A 186 -10.20 -11.89 -11.34
N ARG A 187 -10.83 -10.81 -11.77
CA ARG A 187 -12.19 -10.84 -12.33
C ARG A 187 -12.22 -11.51 -13.70
N SER A 188 -11.21 -11.22 -14.53
CA SER A 188 -11.09 -11.76 -15.88
C SER A 188 -9.61 -11.94 -16.27
N LYS A 189 -9.36 -12.35 -17.49
CA LYS A 189 -8.00 -12.39 -18.07
C LYS A 189 -7.41 -10.99 -18.31
N ASP A 190 -8.28 -9.97 -18.39
CA ASP A 190 -7.89 -8.57 -18.64
C ASP A 190 -7.65 -7.80 -17.32
N SER A 191 -7.80 -8.46 -16.16
CA SER A 191 -7.41 -7.89 -14.87
C SER A 191 -5.91 -7.68 -14.79
N GLU A 192 -5.51 -6.57 -14.19
CA GLU A 192 -4.11 -6.16 -14.12
C GLU A 192 -3.46 -6.49 -12.76
N PHE A 193 -2.23 -6.98 -12.80
CA PHE A 193 -1.39 -7.19 -11.63
C PHE A 193 -0.21 -6.23 -11.68
N ILE A 194 -0.14 -5.32 -10.72
CA ILE A 194 0.91 -4.31 -10.59
C ILE A 194 1.73 -4.65 -9.34
N PRO A 195 2.91 -5.29 -9.52
CA PRO A 195 3.76 -5.64 -8.40
C PRO A 195 4.34 -4.37 -7.77
N LEU A 196 4.24 -4.27 -6.45
CA LEU A 196 4.86 -3.25 -5.62
C LEU A 196 6.12 -3.81 -4.98
N HIS A 197 7.12 -2.98 -4.74
CA HIS A 197 8.40 -3.23 -4.07
C HIS A 197 9.60 -3.25 -4.97
#